data_cc40935397d183b0dd55d73b9caabb56
#
_entry.id   cc40935397d183b0dd55d73b9caabb56
#
_cell.length_a   1.000
_cell.length_b   1.000
_cell.length_c   1.000
_cell.angle_alpha   90.00
_cell.angle_beta   90.00
_cell.angle_gamma   90.00
#
_symmetry.space_group_name_H-M   'P 1'
#
loop_
_entity.id
_entity.type
_entity.pdbx_description
1 polymer ?
#
loop_
_entity_poly.entity_id
_entity_poly.type
_entity_poly.pdbx_seq_one_letter_code
_entity_poly.pdbx_strand_id
1 'polypeptide(L)'
;MRSRKARTRLPFAVLSATTAAALLVAAALLGMPSASAATLFGDDFEDGDAAGWSRSGGSWSVVTDGSQAYRQSGTSADARAVAGAGWTDQAVRARVKPIAFNGAGRHVAVLARAQSTSSYYFLGLSNAGSVILGRRTGGAPVTLASAAASVVPGTWYALRLEVFGTTLRGFLNDVQVVTATDTSLSSGRAGLAGLYASASFDDVLVTDVGGPTQPPTSPTPPPTGTCVSPGGPTGFASVNAWGQNGTTGGAGGPTVEVDTAAELISSIGQSGPLTVCVRGMITVPAGMYDVASDKTIVGIGAGSGISGGGLNIGLPVSDVTSPPADAVHNVIVRNLLFRGASDDSINVQMFSHHVWIDHNDLADGYDGLIDVKRGSSYVTVSWNHTHDHTKNMLLGHDDGNGAQDVGRLKVTYHHNWFDRTPQRNPRVRFGEPVHVFNNYYVYNTDVGVACQANAGCVVEGNYFERVEEPVSNSYAGPGGRCVARNNVFVDESGAPDCSGTVQEPGTYYAYTVDDPNSVRAAVMAGSGVGRIGS
;
A
#
# COMPACT_ATOMS: atom_id res chain seq x y z
N MET A 1 44.99 72.37 23.07
CA MET A 1 46.34 72.28 22.51
C MET A 1 46.42 71.02 21.70
N ARG A 2 46.41 71.18 20.34
CA ARG A 2 47.56 70.94 19.44
C ARG A 2 48.23 69.56 19.74
N SER A 3 48.43 68.56 18.87
CA SER A 3 48.86 68.63 17.50
C SER A 3 49.02 67.20 16.90
N ARG A 4 48.63 67.06 15.64
CA ARG A 4 49.32 66.36 14.50
C ARG A 4 49.55 64.86 14.54
N LYS A 5 48.89 64.20 13.62
CA LYS A 5 49.26 63.63 12.26
C LYS A 5 50.56 62.78 12.23
N ALA A 6 50.40 61.53 11.78
CA ALA A 6 51.25 61.00 10.72
C ALA A 6 50.50 59.85 9.95
N ARG A 7 50.50 59.97 8.63
CA ARG A 7 50.15 58.96 7.65
C ARG A 7 51.31 58.02 7.41
N THR A 8 51.07 56.75 7.21
CA THR A 8 51.98 55.93 6.40
C THR A 8 51.19 54.89 5.58
N ARG A 9 51.66 54.63 4.38
CA ARG A 9 51.03 54.03 3.20
C ARG A 9 51.12 52.53 3.23
N LEU A 10 50.18 51.91 2.46
CA LEU A 10 50.09 50.51 1.99
C LEU A 10 51.38 50.00 1.32
N PRO A 11 51.53 48.69 1.23
CA PRO A 11 51.59 48.18 -0.14
C PRO A 11 50.59 47.07 -0.46
N PHE A 12 50.21 47.04 -1.72
CA PHE A 12 49.45 46.04 -2.43
C PHE A 12 50.08 44.65 -2.32
N ALA A 13 49.28 43.62 -2.06
CA ALA A 13 49.63 42.25 -2.40
C ALA A 13 48.52 41.65 -3.25
N VAL A 14 48.89 41.19 -4.42
CA VAL A 14 48.14 40.53 -5.45
C VAL A 14 47.59 39.23 -4.87
N LEU A 15 46.27 39.03 -4.87
CA LEU A 15 45.62 37.76 -4.58
C LEU A 15 45.16 37.13 -5.91
N SER A 16 45.82 36.06 -6.26
CA SER A 16 45.59 35.28 -7.47
C SER A 16 44.20 34.63 -7.45
N ALA A 17 43.45 34.82 -8.56
CA ALA A 17 42.15 34.26 -8.85
C ALA A 17 42.27 32.77 -9.24
N THR A 18 42.11 31.84 -8.28
CA THR A 18 42.02 30.40 -8.55
C THR A 18 41.14 29.60 -7.59
N THR A 19 40.14 30.22 -6.93
CA THR A 19 39.22 29.46 -6.04
C THR A 19 37.74 29.75 -6.24
N ALA A 20 37.36 30.29 -7.41
CA ALA A 20 35.94 30.59 -7.71
C ALA A 20 35.25 29.58 -8.65
N ALA A 21 35.94 28.49 -9.09
CA ALA A 21 35.35 27.53 -10.03
C ALA A 21 34.91 26.21 -9.39
N ALA A 22 35.13 25.98 -8.08
CA ALA A 22 34.78 24.72 -7.42
C ALA A 22 33.47 24.77 -6.60
N LEU A 23 32.83 25.94 -6.46
CA LEU A 23 31.59 26.10 -5.67
C LEU A 23 30.31 26.25 -6.49
N LEU A 24 30.38 26.21 -7.81
CA LEU A 24 29.20 26.34 -8.71
C LEU A 24 28.75 25.01 -9.33
N VAL A 25 29.42 23.88 -9.06
CA VAL A 25 29.01 22.55 -9.55
C VAL A 25 28.25 21.74 -8.47
N ALA A 26 28.34 22.12 -7.20
CA ALA A 26 27.63 21.41 -6.11
C ALA A 26 26.18 21.88 -5.87
N ALA A 27 25.74 22.97 -6.51
CA ALA A 27 24.37 23.50 -6.32
C ALA A 27 23.37 23.09 -7.42
N ALA A 28 23.79 22.31 -8.41
CA ALA A 28 22.92 21.88 -9.51
C ALA A 28 22.45 20.41 -9.43
N LEU A 29 22.71 19.73 -8.30
CA LEU A 29 22.29 18.33 -8.06
C LEU A 29 21.26 18.18 -6.94
N LEU A 30 20.71 19.29 -6.41
CA LEU A 30 19.63 19.24 -5.44
C LEU A 30 18.33 19.70 -6.12
N GLY A 31 17.48 18.76 -6.48
CA GLY A 31 16.08 19.02 -6.81
C GLY A 31 15.65 18.75 -8.24
N MET A 32 15.83 17.54 -8.76
CA MET A 32 14.90 17.03 -9.77
C MET A 32 13.76 16.33 -9.00
N PRO A 33 12.50 16.80 -9.09
CA PRO A 33 11.38 16.04 -8.58
C PRO A 33 11.37 14.69 -9.30
N SER A 34 11.27 13.60 -8.57
CA SER A 34 10.96 12.29 -9.16
C SER A 34 9.65 12.46 -9.91
N ALA A 35 9.68 12.39 -11.23
CA ALA A 35 8.49 12.46 -12.04
C ALA A 35 7.60 11.28 -11.64
N SER A 36 6.47 11.57 -11.01
CA SER A 36 5.38 10.62 -10.85
C SER A 36 5.01 10.12 -12.27
N ALA A 37 4.84 8.81 -12.43
CA ALA A 37 4.41 8.23 -13.70
C ALA A 37 3.10 8.89 -14.13
N ALA A 38 3.08 9.53 -15.30
CA ALA A 38 1.90 10.22 -15.77
C ALA A 38 0.84 9.19 -16.20
N THR A 39 -0.41 9.38 -15.79
CA THR A 39 -1.52 8.58 -16.30
C THR A 39 -1.73 8.92 -17.77
N LEU A 40 -1.61 7.90 -18.62
CA LEU A 40 -1.79 8.01 -20.06
C LEU A 40 -3.23 7.68 -20.49
N PHE A 41 -3.88 6.74 -19.79
CA PHE A 41 -5.25 6.31 -20.00
C PHE A 41 -5.75 5.57 -18.76
N GLY A 42 -7.04 5.67 -18.43
CA GLY A 42 -7.69 4.91 -17.37
C GLY A 42 -9.14 4.64 -17.73
N ASP A 43 -9.66 3.49 -17.31
CA ASP A 43 -11.08 3.13 -17.44
C ASP A 43 -11.42 2.09 -16.36
N ASP A 44 -12.31 2.44 -15.47
CA ASP A 44 -12.85 1.57 -14.41
C ASP A 44 -14.26 1.06 -14.75
N PHE A 45 -14.80 1.48 -15.92
CA PHE A 45 -16.12 1.10 -16.46
C PHE A 45 -17.32 1.45 -15.57
N GLU A 46 -17.12 2.22 -14.48
CA GLU A 46 -18.21 2.56 -13.54
C GLU A 46 -19.25 3.52 -14.15
N ASP A 47 -18.90 4.20 -15.24
CA ASP A 47 -19.86 4.98 -16.04
C ASP A 47 -20.85 4.14 -16.86
N GLY A 48 -20.66 2.81 -16.85
CA GLY A 48 -21.53 1.82 -17.52
C GLY A 48 -21.25 1.66 -19.01
N ASP A 49 -20.16 2.25 -19.52
CA ASP A 49 -19.81 2.11 -20.94
C ASP A 49 -18.32 1.73 -21.11
N ALA A 50 -17.86 1.58 -22.33
CA ALA A 50 -16.48 1.34 -22.70
C ALA A 50 -16.12 2.27 -23.87
N ALA A 51 -16.40 3.55 -23.69
CA ALA A 51 -16.05 4.56 -24.65
C ALA A 51 -14.51 4.65 -24.83
N GLY A 52 -14.04 4.85 -26.05
CA GLY A 52 -12.62 4.84 -26.35
C GLY A 52 -11.99 3.47 -26.62
N TRP A 53 -12.71 2.37 -26.40
CA TRP A 53 -12.24 1.02 -26.71
C TRP A 53 -12.60 0.57 -28.12
N SER A 54 -11.61 0.15 -28.88
CA SER A 54 -11.76 -0.44 -30.21
C SER A 54 -11.68 -1.96 -30.14
N ARG A 55 -12.77 -2.63 -30.47
CA ARG A 55 -12.93 -4.10 -30.36
C ARG A 55 -12.60 -4.83 -31.64
N SER A 56 -12.04 -6.03 -31.53
CA SER A 56 -11.82 -6.96 -32.62
C SER A 56 -12.03 -8.40 -32.15
N GLY A 57 -13.04 -9.05 -32.70
CA GLY A 57 -13.50 -10.39 -32.29
C GLY A 57 -14.20 -10.39 -30.93
N GLY A 58 -14.79 -11.51 -30.59
CA GLY A 58 -15.50 -11.76 -29.32
C GLY A 58 -16.79 -10.98 -29.15
N SER A 59 -17.37 -11.11 -27.97
CA SER A 59 -18.57 -10.40 -27.52
C SER A 59 -18.24 -9.62 -26.25
N TRP A 60 -18.24 -8.30 -26.36
CA TRP A 60 -17.80 -7.39 -25.33
C TRP A 60 -18.97 -6.53 -24.83
N SER A 61 -19.15 -6.43 -23.53
CA SER A 61 -20.15 -5.59 -22.87
C SER A 61 -19.67 -5.20 -21.47
N VAL A 62 -20.08 -4.04 -20.98
CA VAL A 62 -19.98 -3.73 -19.56
C VAL A 62 -21.07 -4.51 -18.82
N VAL A 63 -20.70 -5.09 -17.69
CA VAL A 63 -21.57 -5.93 -16.85
C VAL A 63 -21.26 -5.70 -15.38
N THR A 64 -22.24 -5.85 -14.51
CA THR A 64 -22.00 -5.85 -13.07
C THR A 64 -21.36 -7.18 -12.64
N ASP A 65 -20.20 -7.11 -11.98
CA ASP A 65 -19.43 -8.26 -11.51
C ASP A 65 -18.70 -7.95 -10.18
N GLY A 66 -19.46 -7.45 -9.22
CA GLY A 66 -19.00 -6.82 -7.99
C GLY A 66 -18.95 -5.29 -8.14
N SER A 67 -18.26 -4.79 -9.12
CA SER A 67 -18.22 -3.46 -9.73
C SER A 67 -18.69 -3.56 -11.19
N GLN A 68 -18.69 -2.47 -11.93
CA GLN A 68 -18.83 -2.52 -13.38
C GLN A 68 -17.52 -3.02 -13.99
N ALA A 69 -17.61 -3.97 -14.89
CA ALA A 69 -16.46 -4.60 -15.52
C ALA A 69 -16.66 -4.84 -17.01
N TYR A 70 -15.62 -4.69 -17.80
CA TYR A 70 -15.67 -4.96 -19.23
C TYR A 70 -15.48 -6.43 -19.50
N ARG A 71 -16.55 -7.12 -19.89
CA ARG A 71 -16.57 -8.58 -20.08
C ARG A 71 -16.44 -8.95 -21.55
N GLN A 72 -15.50 -9.83 -21.82
CA GLN A 72 -15.43 -10.64 -23.04
C GLN A 72 -16.06 -12.01 -22.74
N SER A 73 -17.21 -12.35 -23.36
CA SER A 73 -17.99 -13.56 -23.07
C SER A 73 -17.79 -14.70 -24.06
N GLY A 74 -17.28 -14.45 -25.26
CA GLY A 74 -17.05 -15.46 -26.29
C GLY A 74 -15.79 -16.29 -26.09
N THR A 75 -15.84 -17.60 -26.30
CA THR A 75 -14.68 -18.50 -26.21
C THR A 75 -14.31 -19.17 -27.53
N SER A 76 -15.02 -18.90 -28.63
CA SER A 76 -14.84 -19.58 -29.91
C SER A 76 -13.74 -19.00 -30.82
N ALA A 77 -13.19 -17.83 -30.45
CA ALA A 77 -12.17 -17.12 -31.25
C ALA A 77 -11.31 -16.22 -30.36
N ASP A 78 -10.24 -15.70 -30.94
CA ASP A 78 -9.45 -14.62 -30.35
C ASP A 78 -10.28 -13.35 -30.26
N ALA A 79 -10.24 -12.67 -29.11
CA ALA A 79 -10.93 -11.43 -28.85
C ALA A 79 -9.96 -10.40 -28.29
N ARG A 80 -10.06 -9.13 -28.72
CA ARG A 80 -9.24 -8.02 -28.24
C ARG A 80 -10.04 -6.74 -28.16
N ALA A 81 -9.74 -5.94 -27.17
CA ALA A 81 -10.14 -4.56 -27.07
C ALA A 81 -8.86 -3.71 -26.83
N VAL A 82 -8.70 -2.62 -27.56
CA VAL A 82 -7.55 -1.73 -27.41
C VAL A 82 -7.99 -0.30 -27.25
N ALA A 83 -7.28 0.45 -26.43
CA ALA A 83 -7.57 1.85 -26.12
C ALA A 83 -6.31 2.71 -26.10
N GLY A 84 -6.52 4.02 -26.10
CA GLY A 84 -5.47 5.00 -25.98
C GLY A 84 -4.70 5.30 -27.26
N ALA A 85 -3.48 5.81 -27.13
CA ALA A 85 -2.61 6.27 -28.23
C ALA A 85 -1.42 5.34 -28.45
N GLY A 86 -0.55 5.67 -29.40
CA GLY A 86 0.66 4.91 -29.69
C GLY A 86 1.83 5.31 -28.77
N TRP A 87 1.88 4.78 -27.57
CA TRP A 87 2.95 5.04 -26.60
C TRP A 87 4.16 4.13 -26.81
N THR A 88 5.35 4.66 -26.56
CA THR A 88 6.60 3.91 -26.63
C THR A 88 6.83 3.11 -25.35
N ASP A 89 6.84 3.80 -24.22
CA ASP A 89 7.06 3.21 -22.93
C ASP A 89 5.76 3.31 -22.13
N GLN A 90 5.33 2.19 -21.58
CA GLN A 90 4.02 2.11 -20.93
C GLN A 90 3.97 0.97 -19.93
N ALA A 91 3.26 1.18 -18.82
CA ALA A 91 2.78 0.15 -17.91
C ALA A 91 1.27 0.01 -18.09
N VAL A 92 0.79 -1.18 -18.40
CA VAL A 92 -0.62 -1.51 -18.54
C VAL A 92 -1.02 -2.39 -17.38
N ARG A 93 -1.85 -1.88 -16.48
CA ARG A 93 -2.42 -2.61 -15.35
C ARG A 93 -3.91 -2.84 -15.60
N ALA A 94 -4.41 -4.00 -15.18
CA ALA A 94 -5.84 -4.28 -15.07
C ALA A 94 -6.10 -5.36 -14.02
N ARG A 95 -7.29 -5.33 -13.40
CA ARG A 95 -7.85 -6.50 -12.73
C ARG A 95 -8.44 -7.41 -13.81
N VAL A 96 -8.14 -8.69 -13.70
CA VAL A 96 -8.54 -9.69 -14.72
C VAL A 96 -9.13 -10.91 -14.01
N LYS A 97 -10.37 -11.26 -14.34
CA LYS A 97 -11.03 -12.46 -13.83
C LYS A 97 -11.29 -13.43 -14.98
N PRO A 98 -10.49 -14.50 -15.13
CA PRO A 98 -10.77 -15.58 -16.05
C PRO A 98 -12.13 -16.21 -15.73
N ILE A 99 -12.96 -16.49 -16.73
CA ILE A 99 -14.27 -17.11 -16.54
C ILE A 99 -14.30 -18.51 -17.15
N ALA A 100 -13.91 -18.64 -18.42
CA ALA A 100 -13.87 -19.91 -19.11
C ALA A 100 -12.78 -19.95 -20.18
N PHE A 101 -12.25 -21.14 -20.42
CA PHE A 101 -11.24 -21.42 -21.43
C PHE A 101 -11.72 -22.51 -22.36
N ASN A 102 -11.58 -22.31 -23.66
CA ASN A 102 -11.97 -23.30 -24.67
C ASN A 102 -10.74 -24.05 -25.18
N GLY A 103 -10.37 -25.13 -24.50
CA GLY A 103 -9.21 -25.97 -24.78
C GLY A 103 -7.98 -25.64 -23.92
N ALA A 104 -6.93 -26.41 -24.08
CA ALA A 104 -5.67 -26.25 -23.34
C ALA A 104 -4.81 -25.10 -23.88
N GLY A 105 -3.98 -24.50 -23.01
CA GLY A 105 -3.05 -23.43 -23.37
C GLY A 105 -3.73 -22.11 -23.76
N ARG A 106 -4.95 -21.90 -23.31
CA ARG A 106 -5.69 -20.65 -23.53
C ARG A 106 -5.37 -19.66 -22.43
N HIS A 107 -5.48 -18.36 -22.74
CA HIS A 107 -5.17 -17.33 -21.78
C HIS A 107 -6.02 -16.08 -21.95
N VAL A 108 -6.15 -15.32 -20.87
CA VAL A 108 -6.67 -13.97 -20.81
C VAL A 108 -5.52 -13.02 -20.47
N ALA A 109 -5.49 -11.82 -21.05
CA ALA A 109 -4.25 -11.02 -21.00
C ALA A 109 -4.51 -9.50 -21.04
N VAL A 110 -3.54 -8.75 -20.50
CA VAL A 110 -3.32 -7.34 -20.81
C VAL A 110 -2.33 -7.22 -21.97
N LEU A 111 -2.48 -6.18 -22.80
CA LEU A 111 -1.68 -5.95 -24.00
C LEU A 111 -0.92 -4.62 -23.89
N ALA A 112 0.30 -4.59 -24.38
CA ALA A 112 1.09 -3.38 -24.55
C ALA A 112 1.66 -3.27 -25.97
N ARG A 113 1.92 -2.04 -26.41
CA ARG A 113 2.40 -1.73 -27.77
C ARG A 113 1.59 -2.42 -28.87
N ALA A 114 0.25 -2.44 -28.70
CA ALA A 114 -0.64 -3.03 -29.67
C ALA A 114 -0.74 -2.14 -30.92
N GLN A 115 -0.18 -2.61 -32.05
CA GLN A 115 -0.17 -1.94 -33.36
C GLN A 115 -1.31 -2.44 -34.25
N SER A 116 -1.70 -3.70 -34.09
CA SER A 116 -2.77 -4.34 -34.85
C SER A 116 -3.38 -5.49 -34.06
N THR A 117 -4.35 -6.17 -34.65
CA THR A 117 -4.96 -7.39 -34.07
C THR A 117 -4.00 -8.58 -33.97
N SER A 118 -2.83 -8.49 -34.58
CA SER A 118 -1.82 -9.55 -34.61
C SER A 118 -0.40 -9.06 -34.28
N SER A 119 -0.25 -7.84 -33.76
CA SER A 119 1.07 -7.27 -33.41
C SER A 119 0.98 -6.54 -32.07
N TYR A 120 1.43 -7.20 -30.99
CA TYR A 120 1.39 -6.70 -29.60
C TYR A 120 2.27 -7.53 -28.67
N TYR A 121 2.68 -6.95 -27.56
CA TYR A 121 3.12 -7.70 -26.38
C TYR A 121 1.94 -8.03 -25.48
N PHE A 122 2.03 -9.15 -24.73
CA PHE A 122 0.97 -9.56 -23.81
C PHE A 122 1.52 -10.18 -22.53
N LEU A 123 0.83 -9.95 -21.43
CA LEU A 123 0.97 -10.70 -20.18
C LEU A 123 -0.34 -11.41 -19.92
N GLY A 124 -0.34 -12.74 -19.89
CA GLY A 124 -1.55 -13.54 -19.84
C GLY A 124 -1.59 -14.58 -18.73
N LEU A 125 -2.77 -14.79 -18.16
CA LEU A 125 -3.10 -15.90 -17.26
C LEU A 125 -3.54 -17.09 -18.10
N SER A 126 -2.80 -18.18 -18.05
CA SER A 126 -3.06 -19.39 -18.83
C SER A 126 -3.69 -20.49 -17.97
N ASN A 127 -4.68 -21.20 -18.55
CA ASN A 127 -5.24 -22.40 -17.93
C ASN A 127 -4.28 -23.60 -17.93
N ALA A 128 -3.06 -23.44 -18.39
CA ALA A 128 -1.96 -24.38 -18.20
C ALA A 128 -1.24 -24.18 -16.84
N GLY A 129 -1.79 -23.33 -15.94
CA GLY A 129 -1.19 -23.05 -14.63
C GLY A 129 0.04 -22.15 -14.70
N SER A 130 -0.01 -21.10 -15.52
CA SER A 130 1.14 -20.19 -15.67
C SER A 130 0.73 -18.77 -16.04
N VAL A 131 1.59 -17.82 -15.68
CA VAL A 131 1.65 -16.48 -16.29
C VAL A 131 2.60 -16.55 -17.50
N ILE A 132 2.15 -16.01 -18.63
CA ILE A 132 2.90 -16.01 -19.87
C ILE A 132 3.16 -14.57 -20.31
N LEU A 133 4.42 -14.20 -20.44
CA LEU A 133 4.87 -13.00 -21.14
C LEU A 133 5.20 -13.37 -22.58
N GLY A 134 4.59 -12.72 -23.54
CA GLY A 134 4.79 -13.08 -24.92
C GLY A 134 4.60 -11.92 -25.90
N ARG A 135 4.88 -12.21 -27.16
CA ARG A 135 4.60 -11.33 -28.30
C ARG A 135 3.81 -12.03 -29.38
N ARG A 136 3.13 -11.24 -30.17
CA ARG A 136 2.58 -11.63 -31.46
C ARG A 136 3.04 -10.62 -32.52
N THR A 137 3.51 -11.10 -33.65
CA THR A 137 3.95 -10.28 -34.81
C THR A 137 3.50 -10.94 -36.09
N GLY A 138 2.17 -10.86 -36.38
CA GLY A 138 1.52 -11.42 -37.55
C GLY A 138 1.17 -12.91 -37.49
N GLY A 139 2.01 -13.74 -36.86
CA GLY A 139 1.87 -15.20 -36.80
C GLY A 139 1.22 -15.71 -35.49
N ALA A 140 1.57 -16.92 -35.12
CA ALA A 140 1.23 -17.49 -33.82
C ALA A 140 1.92 -16.71 -32.69
N PRO A 141 1.33 -16.63 -31.47
CA PRO A 141 1.97 -16.05 -30.31
C PRO A 141 3.28 -16.78 -29.96
N VAL A 142 4.30 -16.02 -29.58
CA VAL A 142 5.60 -16.52 -29.11
C VAL A 142 5.73 -16.21 -27.63
N THR A 143 5.97 -17.22 -26.81
CA THR A 143 6.30 -17.05 -25.39
C THR A 143 7.73 -16.56 -25.25
N LEU A 144 7.93 -15.43 -24.56
CA LEU A 144 9.24 -14.87 -24.25
C LEU A 144 9.72 -15.30 -22.86
N ALA A 145 8.81 -15.39 -21.90
CA ALA A 145 9.05 -15.89 -20.55
C ALA A 145 7.75 -16.44 -19.95
N SER A 146 7.85 -17.35 -18.98
CA SER A 146 6.70 -17.83 -18.22
C SER A 146 7.09 -18.22 -16.80
N ALA A 147 6.12 -18.12 -15.89
CA ALA A 147 6.24 -18.56 -14.49
C ALA A 147 5.02 -19.38 -14.10
N ALA A 148 5.21 -20.36 -13.21
CA ALA A 148 4.09 -21.13 -12.66
C ALA A 148 3.17 -20.21 -11.84
N ALA A 149 1.85 -20.39 -12.00
CA ALA A 149 0.84 -19.65 -11.25
C ALA A 149 -0.45 -20.46 -11.15
N SER A 150 -1.10 -20.42 -10.00
CA SER A 150 -2.46 -20.99 -9.87
C SER A 150 -3.46 -20.05 -10.53
N VAL A 151 -4.07 -20.48 -11.63
CA VAL A 151 -5.09 -19.71 -12.36
C VAL A 151 -6.44 -20.40 -12.17
N VAL A 152 -7.28 -19.82 -11.31
CA VAL A 152 -8.60 -20.33 -10.95
C VAL A 152 -9.68 -19.48 -11.62
N PRO A 153 -10.53 -20.04 -12.50
CA PRO A 153 -11.68 -19.33 -13.05
C PRO A 153 -12.59 -18.76 -11.94
N GLY A 154 -13.08 -17.54 -12.15
CA GLY A 154 -13.90 -16.82 -11.16
C GLY A 154 -13.11 -16.00 -10.14
N THR A 155 -11.79 -16.07 -10.14
CA THR A 155 -10.92 -15.30 -9.23
C THR A 155 -10.35 -14.07 -9.94
N TRP A 156 -10.34 -12.92 -9.28
CA TRP A 156 -9.70 -11.70 -9.74
C TRP A 156 -8.18 -11.73 -9.49
N TYR A 157 -7.43 -11.30 -10.48
CA TYR A 157 -5.97 -11.16 -10.45
C TYR A 157 -5.58 -9.76 -10.93
N ALA A 158 -4.62 -9.11 -10.28
CA ALA A 158 -4.00 -7.90 -10.80
C ALA A 158 -2.87 -8.29 -11.78
N LEU A 159 -3.00 -7.92 -13.05
CA LEU A 159 -1.96 -8.04 -14.04
C LEU A 159 -1.37 -6.67 -14.34
N ARG A 160 -0.03 -6.57 -14.42
CA ARG A 160 0.67 -5.37 -14.88
C ARG A 160 1.80 -5.76 -15.84
N LEU A 161 1.73 -5.24 -17.05
CA LEU A 161 2.75 -5.38 -18.09
C LEU A 161 3.46 -4.05 -18.27
N GLU A 162 4.73 -4.00 -17.94
CA GLU A 162 5.61 -2.85 -18.20
C GLU A 162 6.46 -3.11 -19.46
N VAL A 163 6.52 -2.12 -20.32
CA VAL A 163 7.39 -2.11 -21.49
C VAL A 163 8.16 -0.81 -21.52
N PHE A 164 9.47 -0.92 -21.31
CA PHE A 164 10.40 0.21 -21.32
C PHE A 164 11.58 -0.10 -22.26
N GLY A 165 11.79 0.73 -23.27
CA GLY A 165 12.76 0.45 -24.30
C GLY A 165 12.55 -0.93 -24.89
N THR A 166 13.50 -1.83 -24.68
CA THR A 166 13.44 -3.24 -25.10
C THR A 166 13.12 -4.20 -23.96
N THR A 167 12.98 -3.71 -22.73
CA THR A 167 12.73 -4.53 -21.55
C THR A 167 11.24 -4.66 -21.31
N LEU A 168 10.77 -5.90 -21.10
CA LEU A 168 9.41 -6.23 -20.72
C LEU A 168 9.42 -6.88 -19.34
N ARG A 169 8.51 -6.44 -18.47
CA ARG A 169 8.31 -7.02 -17.12
C ARG A 169 6.85 -7.34 -16.94
N GLY A 170 6.57 -8.53 -16.40
CA GLY A 170 5.23 -8.96 -16.08
C GLY A 170 5.07 -9.19 -14.59
N PHE A 171 3.98 -8.64 -14.05
CA PHE A 171 3.64 -8.71 -12.63
C PHE A 171 2.29 -9.39 -12.47
N LEU A 172 2.20 -10.25 -11.48
CA LEU A 172 0.97 -10.87 -11.01
C LEU A 172 0.76 -10.47 -9.56
N ASN A 173 -0.39 -9.83 -9.24
CA ASN A 173 -0.70 -9.28 -7.92
C ASN A 173 0.49 -8.44 -7.38
N ASP A 174 0.96 -7.51 -8.22
CA ASP A 174 2.06 -6.58 -8.02
C ASP A 174 3.45 -7.21 -7.77
N VAL A 175 3.57 -8.54 -7.77
CA VAL A 175 4.86 -9.25 -7.71
C VAL A 175 5.39 -9.45 -9.13
N GLN A 176 6.64 -9.05 -9.40
CA GLN A 176 7.29 -9.34 -10.69
C GLN A 176 7.55 -10.84 -10.81
N VAL A 177 6.89 -11.49 -11.76
CA VAL A 177 6.98 -12.95 -11.96
C VAL A 177 7.75 -13.34 -13.23
N VAL A 178 7.81 -12.45 -14.22
CA VAL A 178 8.51 -12.69 -15.49
C VAL A 178 9.19 -11.44 -16.00
N THR A 179 10.28 -11.63 -16.75
CA THR A 179 10.97 -10.56 -17.50
C THR A 179 11.52 -11.10 -18.81
N ALA A 180 11.62 -10.25 -19.83
CA ALA A 180 12.21 -10.58 -21.12
C ALA A 180 12.76 -9.31 -21.78
N THR A 181 13.60 -9.51 -22.80
CA THR A 181 14.05 -8.45 -23.70
C THR A 181 13.60 -8.77 -25.12
N ASP A 182 12.94 -7.81 -25.78
CA ASP A 182 12.48 -7.95 -27.16
C ASP A 182 12.43 -6.59 -27.86
N THR A 183 12.83 -6.56 -29.13
CA THR A 183 12.93 -5.33 -29.95
C THR A 183 11.87 -5.25 -31.05
N SER A 184 10.92 -6.19 -31.10
CA SER A 184 10.02 -6.36 -32.25
C SER A 184 8.99 -5.26 -32.42
N LEU A 185 8.56 -4.64 -31.30
CA LEU A 185 7.54 -3.60 -31.29
C LEU A 185 8.04 -2.39 -30.50
N SER A 186 8.10 -1.21 -31.14
CA SER A 186 8.65 0.00 -30.54
C SER A 186 7.58 0.88 -29.85
N SER A 187 6.32 0.81 -30.30
CA SER A 187 5.20 1.61 -29.76
C SER A 187 3.87 0.99 -30.12
N GLY A 188 2.80 1.45 -29.49
CA GLY A 188 1.43 1.03 -29.77
C GLY A 188 0.50 1.30 -28.60
N ARG A 189 -0.77 0.90 -28.73
CA ARG A 189 -1.84 1.11 -27.76
C ARG A 189 -1.77 0.08 -26.62
N ALA A 190 -2.48 0.36 -25.53
CA ALA A 190 -2.78 -0.64 -24.52
C ALA A 190 -4.01 -1.48 -24.91
N GLY A 191 -4.21 -2.64 -24.26
CA GLY A 191 -5.37 -3.45 -24.56
C GLY A 191 -5.60 -4.62 -23.61
N LEU A 192 -6.70 -5.32 -23.90
CA LEU A 192 -7.20 -6.50 -23.20
C LEU A 192 -7.45 -7.61 -24.21
N ALA A 193 -7.26 -8.87 -23.82
CA ALA A 193 -7.45 -9.99 -24.74
C ALA A 193 -7.97 -11.26 -24.07
N GLY A 194 -8.77 -12.03 -24.82
CA GLY A 194 -9.08 -13.43 -24.56
C GLY A 194 -8.68 -14.30 -25.75
N LEU A 195 -7.73 -15.19 -25.55
CA LEU A 195 -7.32 -16.16 -26.57
C LEU A 195 -8.14 -17.45 -26.39
N TYR A 196 -9.26 -17.57 -27.12
CA TYR A 196 -10.26 -18.64 -26.94
C TYR A 196 -10.70 -18.75 -25.46
N ALA A 197 -10.89 -17.60 -24.80
CA ALA A 197 -11.18 -17.50 -23.38
C ALA A 197 -12.12 -16.33 -23.11
N SER A 198 -12.97 -16.47 -22.09
CA SER A 198 -13.81 -15.42 -21.57
C SER A 198 -13.26 -14.88 -20.25
N ALA A 199 -13.38 -13.57 -20.04
CA ALA A 199 -12.92 -12.90 -18.83
C ALA A 199 -13.69 -11.59 -18.59
N SER A 200 -13.73 -11.15 -17.33
CA SER A 200 -14.00 -9.78 -16.95
C SER A 200 -12.68 -9.04 -16.73
N PHE A 201 -12.66 -7.77 -17.11
CA PHE A 201 -11.55 -6.84 -16.94
C PHE A 201 -12.08 -5.58 -16.27
N ASP A 202 -11.28 -5.04 -15.34
CA ASP A 202 -11.68 -3.91 -14.54
C ASP A 202 -10.44 -3.09 -14.12
N ASP A 203 -10.61 -1.86 -13.62
CA ASP A 203 -9.54 -1.00 -13.13
C ASP A 203 -8.36 -0.87 -14.10
N VAL A 204 -8.64 -0.62 -15.37
CA VAL A 204 -7.58 -0.49 -16.38
C VAL A 204 -6.87 0.84 -16.20
N LEU A 205 -5.58 0.78 -15.96
CA LEU A 205 -4.72 1.96 -15.83
C LEU A 205 -3.49 1.80 -16.72
N VAL A 206 -3.24 2.82 -17.53
CA VAL A 206 -2.03 2.92 -18.34
C VAL A 206 -1.25 4.15 -17.89
N THR A 207 -0.01 3.93 -17.49
CA THR A 207 0.90 5.01 -17.10
C THR A 207 2.13 5.02 -18.00
N ASP A 208 2.81 6.16 -18.08
CA ASP A 208 4.16 6.12 -18.59
C ASP A 208 5.06 5.35 -17.59
N VAL A 209 6.09 4.72 -18.10
CA VAL A 209 7.18 4.20 -17.27
C VAL A 209 8.25 5.28 -17.29
N GLY A 210 8.30 6.10 -16.26
CA GLY A 210 9.39 7.06 -16.07
C GLY A 210 10.74 6.36 -16.26
N GLY A 211 11.72 7.07 -16.86
CA GLY A 211 12.99 6.51 -17.29
C GLY A 211 13.69 5.61 -16.26
N PRO A 212 14.63 4.76 -16.67
CA PRO A 212 15.05 3.61 -15.90
C PRO A 212 15.71 4.00 -14.59
N THR A 213 15.15 3.55 -13.49
CA THR A 213 16.00 3.00 -12.46
C THR A 213 16.57 1.71 -13.07
N GLN A 214 17.87 1.64 -13.20
CA GLN A 214 18.71 0.63 -13.86
C GLN A 214 18.14 -0.81 -13.81
N PRO A 215 18.15 -1.60 -14.95
CA PRO A 215 17.65 -2.97 -14.93
C PRO A 215 18.40 -3.80 -13.89
N PRO A 216 17.72 -4.71 -13.17
CA PRO A 216 18.42 -5.67 -12.34
C PRO A 216 19.26 -6.58 -13.26
N THR A 217 20.56 -6.44 -13.17
CA THR A 217 21.53 -7.35 -13.74
C THR A 217 21.61 -8.58 -12.82
N SER A 218 21.24 -9.75 -13.30
CA SER A 218 21.30 -11.07 -12.61
C SER A 218 20.23 -11.25 -11.51
N PRO A 219 19.98 -12.51 -11.03
CA PRO A 219 19.06 -12.71 -9.92
C PRO A 219 19.36 -11.65 -8.88
N THR A 220 18.36 -10.81 -8.60
CA THR A 220 18.52 -9.61 -7.77
C THR A 220 19.33 -10.01 -6.55
N PRO A 221 20.52 -9.44 -6.32
CA PRO A 221 21.16 -9.62 -5.04
C PRO A 221 20.12 -9.21 -4.01
N PRO A 222 19.97 -9.94 -2.91
CA PRO A 222 19.01 -9.62 -1.88
C PRO A 222 19.08 -8.12 -1.58
N PRO A 223 17.95 -7.41 -1.36
CA PRO A 223 17.89 -5.96 -1.29
C PRO A 223 19.08 -5.42 -0.49
N THR A 224 19.98 -4.69 -1.15
CA THR A 224 21.15 -4.07 -0.52
C THR A 224 20.71 -2.81 0.20
N GLY A 225 19.84 -2.95 1.18
CA GLY A 225 19.51 -1.92 2.13
C GLY A 225 20.16 -2.27 3.47
N THR A 226 20.60 -1.28 4.20
CA THR A 226 20.86 -1.47 5.63
C THR A 226 19.51 -1.64 6.30
N CYS A 227 19.44 -2.58 7.22
CA CYS A 227 18.29 -2.73 8.10
C CYS A 227 18.24 -1.53 9.06
N VAL A 228 17.46 -0.54 8.70
CA VAL A 228 17.32 0.68 9.49
C VAL A 228 15.84 0.96 9.74
N SER A 229 15.54 1.38 10.95
CA SER A 229 14.22 1.87 11.36
C SER A 229 14.39 3.28 11.94
N PRO A 230 14.68 4.29 11.09
CA PRO A 230 14.94 5.64 11.56
C PRO A 230 13.65 6.30 12.08
N GLY A 231 13.83 7.28 12.99
CA GLY A 231 12.73 8.00 13.60
C GLY A 231 12.08 7.24 14.76
N GLY A 232 11.05 7.83 15.32
CA GLY A 232 10.23 7.28 16.39
C GLY A 232 8.75 7.51 16.12
N PRO A 233 7.85 6.83 16.82
CA PRO A 233 6.42 6.99 16.63
C PRO A 233 5.96 8.39 17.07
N THR A 234 4.91 8.86 16.41
CA THR A 234 4.07 9.96 16.87
C THR A 234 2.74 9.39 17.40
N GLY A 235 1.84 10.22 17.86
CA GLY A 235 0.55 9.75 18.32
C GLY A 235 0.62 8.89 19.59
N PHE A 236 -0.34 8.03 19.78
CA PHE A 236 -0.46 7.25 21.01
C PHE A 236 0.71 6.30 21.27
N ALA A 237 1.38 5.77 20.25
CA ALA A 237 2.56 4.93 20.43
C ALA A 237 3.77 5.68 21.02
N SER A 238 3.76 7.03 21.05
CA SER A 238 4.81 7.86 21.65
C SER A 238 4.55 8.20 23.12
N VAL A 239 3.36 7.91 23.64
CA VAL A 239 2.96 8.33 24.98
C VAL A 239 3.69 7.53 26.05
N ASN A 240 4.07 8.19 27.15
CA ASN A 240 4.58 7.50 28.34
C ASN A 240 3.42 6.98 29.17
N ALA A 241 3.20 5.67 29.14
CA ALA A 241 2.10 4.99 29.84
C ALA A 241 2.40 3.51 30.09
N TRP A 242 1.70 2.87 30.98
CA TRP A 242 1.75 1.44 31.28
C TRP A 242 3.16 0.86 31.41
N GLY A 243 4.08 1.65 31.99
CA GLY A 243 5.48 1.24 32.21
C GLY A 243 6.41 1.39 30.99
N GLN A 244 5.89 1.85 29.84
CA GLN A 244 6.69 2.15 28.65
C GLN A 244 6.89 3.67 28.48
N ASN A 245 8.02 4.08 27.95
CA ASN A 245 8.32 5.46 27.58
C ASN A 245 8.30 5.61 26.06
N GLY A 246 7.10 5.52 25.48
CA GLY A 246 6.91 5.39 24.06
C GLY A 246 7.30 4.01 23.52
N THR A 247 7.25 3.84 22.20
CA THR A 247 7.57 2.59 21.51
C THR A 247 8.98 2.68 20.92
N THR A 248 9.85 1.78 21.31
CA THR A 248 11.25 1.68 20.85
C THR A 248 11.56 0.36 20.14
N GLY A 249 10.60 -0.59 20.19
CA GLY A 249 10.74 -1.91 19.58
C GLY A 249 11.95 -2.69 20.08
N GLY A 250 12.70 -3.28 19.17
CA GLY A 250 13.92 -4.04 19.44
C GLY A 250 15.16 -3.19 19.75
N ALA A 251 15.01 -1.89 20.03
CA ALA A 251 16.16 -1.03 20.30
C ALA A 251 16.97 -1.51 21.51
N GLY A 252 18.29 -1.50 21.36
CA GLY A 252 19.22 -2.01 22.40
C GLY A 252 19.44 -3.52 22.38
N GLY A 253 18.65 -4.27 21.60
CA GLY A 253 18.88 -5.69 21.34
C GLY A 253 19.74 -5.95 20.09
N PRO A 254 20.05 -7.21 19.81
CA PRO A 254 20.72 -7.59 18.58
C PRO A 254 19.83 -7.33 17.35
N THR A 255 20.47 -7.34 16.19
CA THR A 255 19.81 -7.30 14.88
C THR A 255 20.08 -8.63 14.16
N VAL A 256 19.03 -9.23 13.64
CA VAL A 256 19.12 -10.43 12.81
C VAL A 256 18.45 -10.20 11.47
N GLU A 257 19.01 -10.77 10.43
CA GLU A 257 18.40 -10.77 9.10
C GLU A 257 17.77 -12.15 8.87
N VAL A 258 16.57 -12.17 8.30
CA VAL A 258 15.78 -13.36 8.02
C VAL A 258 15.28 -13.33 6.57
N ASP A 259 15.36 -14.48 5.88
CA ASP A 259 14.87 -14.65 4.52
C ASP A 259 14.03 -15.93 4.35
N THR A 260 13.84 -16.69 5.41
CA THR A 260 13.02 -17.91 5.46
C THR A 260 11.89 -17.81 6.48
N ALA A 261 10.80 -18.56 6.25
CA ALA A 261 9.68 -18.66 7.19
C ALA A 261 10.12 -19.15 8.59
N ALA A 262 11.01 -20.13 8.65
CA ALA A 262 11.47 -20.69 9.92
C ALA A 262 12.26 -19.66 10.75
N GLU A 263 13.16 -18.91 10.13
CA GLU A 263 13.92 -17.84 10.78
C GLU A 263 13.03 -16.70 11.25
N LEU A 264 12.10 -16.25 10.39
CA LEU A 264 11.13 -15.21 10.74
C LEU A 264 10.32 -15.61 11.96
N ILE A 265 9.64 -16.75 11.90
CA ILE A 265 8.76 -17.25 12.98
C ILE A 265 9.55 -17.43 14.29
N SER A 266 10.74 -18.03 14.23
CA SER A 266 11.61 -18.19 15.39
C SER A 266 12.05 -16.85 15.98
N SER A 267 12.41 -15.88 15.14
CA SER A 267 12.95 -14.59 15.60
C SER A 267 11.89 -13.68 16.20
N ILE A 268 10.69 -13.60 15.61
CA ILE A 268 9.62 -12.74 16.14
C ILE A 268 9.06 -13.25 17.47
N GLY A 269 9.08 -14.55 17.71
CA GLY A 269 8.62 -15.20 18.96
C GLY A 269 9.66 -15.24 20.08
N GLN A 270 10.90 -14.88 19.84
CA GLN A 270 11.97 -14.88 20.85
C GLN A 270 11.69 -13.87 22.00
N SER A 271 12.03 -14.21 23.23
CA SER A 271 11.98 -13.25 24.34
C SER A 271 13.11 -12.23 24.28
N GLY A 272 12.86 -11.01 24.80
CA GLY A 272 13.81 -9.91 24.86
C GLY A 272 13.91 -9.08 23.57
N PRO A 273 14.60 -7.92 23.62
CA PRO A 273 14.64 -6.98 22.51
C PRO A 273 15.39 -7.56 21.31
N LEU A 274 14.78 -7.42 20.10
CA LEU A 274 15.35 -7.92 18.85
C LEU A 274 14.86 -7.09 17.67
N THR A 275 15.78 -6.68 16.79
CA THR A 275 15.45 -6.15 15.48
C THR A 275 15.53 -7.25 14.44
N VAL A 276 14.40 -7.57 13.80
CA VAL A 276 14.26 -8.61 12.78
C VAL A 276 14.15 -7.92 11.42
N CYS A 277 15.16 -8.09 10.60
CA CYS A 277 15.29 -7.50 9.27
C CYS A 277 14.83 -8.51 8.21
N VAL A 278 13.67 -8.29 7.64
CA VAL A 278 13.09 -9.16 6.63
C VAL A 278 13.71 -8.86 5.27
N ARG A 279 14.30 -9.87 4.64
CA ARG A 279 14.90 -9.77 3.30
C ARG A 279 14.05 -10.49 2.27
N GLY A 280 13.49 -9.72 1.35
CA GLY A 280 12.62 -10.23 0.29
C GLY A 280 11.25 -10.69 0.82
N MET A 281 10.44 -11.27 -0.06
CA MET A 281 9.12 -11.78 0.30
C MET A 281 9.23 -13.17 0.92
N ILE A 282 8.85 -13.29 2.18
CA ILE A 282 8.84 -14.57 2.91
C ILE A 282 7.42 -15.16 2.88
N THR A 283 7.26 -16.30 2.24
CA THR A 283 5.99 -17.03 2.29
C THR A 283 5.96 -17.93 3.51
N VAL A 284 5.03 -17.67 4.42
CA VAL A 284 4.80 -18.49 5.60
C VAL A 284 3.58 -19.40 5.40
N PRO A 285 3.48 -20.55 6.08
CA PRO A 285 2.25 -21.35 6.09
C PRO A 285 1.05 -20.53 6.58
N ALA A 286 -0.16 -20.97 6.24
CA ALA A 286 -1.39 -20.32 6.73
C ALA A 286 -1.43 -20.35 8.27
N GLY A 287 -1.70 -19.20 8.89
CA GLY A 287 -1.77 -19.02 10.34
C GLY A 287 -1.42 -17.62 10.80
N MET A 288 -1.63 -17.38 12.09
CA MET A 288 -1.22 -16.15 12.78
C MET A 288 0.00 -16.46 13.64
N TYR A 289 1.06 -15.67 13.50
CA TYR A 289 2.34 -15.92 14.17
C TYR A 289 2.56 -14.93 15.31
N ASP A 290 2.74 -15.45 16.52
CA ASP A 290 2.87 -14.65 17.74
C ASP A 290 4.17 -13.85 17.75
N VAL A 291 4.04 -12.55 17.95
CA VAL A 291 5.13 -11.61 18.12
C VAL A 291 5.34 -11.33 19.60
N ALA A 292 6.53 -11.60 20.12
CA ALA A 292 6.88 -11.29 21.50
C ALA A 292 7.09 -9.78 21.71
N SER A 293 7.12 -9.33 22.98
CA SER A 293 7.45 -7.93 23.33
C SER A 293 8.86 -7.53 22.87
N ASP A 294 9.08 -6.22 22.74
CA ASP A 294 10.36 -5.61 22.40
C ASP A 294 10.90 -6.04 21.02
N LYS A 295 10.06 -5.96 20.00
CA LYS A 295 10.43 -6.31 18.62
C LYS A 295 10.34 -5.13 17.66
N THR A 296 11.34 -5.03 16.80
CA THR A 296 11.23 -4.28 15.54
C THR A 296 11.28 -5.27 14.39
N ILE A 297 10.22 -5.33 13.58
CA ILE A 297 10.15 -6.15 12.37
C ILE A 297 10.15 -5.17 11.20
N VAL A 298 11.22 -5.16 10.41
CA VAL A 298 11.41 -4.15 9.37
C VAL A 298 11.88 -4.77 8.06
N GLY A 299 11.26 -4.37 6.96
CA GLY A 299 11.62 -4.80 5.62
C GLY A 299 12.87 -4.11 5.11
N ILE A 300 13.78 -4.85 4.48
CA ILE A 300 14.95 -4.33 3.78
C ILE A 300 14.53 -3.92 2.37
N GLY A 301 14.58 -2.61 2.07
CA GLY A 301 14.11 -2.09 0.77
C GLY A 301 12.59 -2.22 0.57
N ALA A 302 12.11 -1.98 -0.64
CA ALA A 302 10.68 -1.94 -0.96
C ALA A 302 10.07 -3.29 -1.36
N GLY A 303 10.86 -4.36 -1.44
CA GLY A 303 10.41 -5.68 -1.90
C GLY A 303 10.36 -6.73 -0.80
N SER A 304 10.46 -6.34 0.46
CA SER A 304 10.45 -7.26 1.59
C SER A 304 9.07 -7.33 2.23
N GLY A 305 8.66 -8.53 2.65
CA GLY A 305 7.35 -8.71 3.22
C GLY A 305 7.02 -10.13 3.63
N ILE A 306 5.76 -10.34 3.97
CA ILE A 306 5.21 -11.61 4.46
C ILE A 306 3.99 -11.96 3.61
N SER A 307 3.89 -13.21 3.19
CA SER A 307 2.73 -13.72 2.47
C SER A 307 2.22 -15.04 3.05
N GLY A 308 0.90 -15.30 2.92
CA GLY A 308 0.25 -16.56 3.32
C GLY A 308 -0.22 -16.61 4.76
N GLY A 309 0.41 -15.90 5.69
CA GLY A 309 0.00 -15.77 7.09
C GLY A 309 0.11 -14.35 7.59
N GLY A 310 -0.28 -14.11 8.84
CA GLY A 310 -0.27 -12.81 9.50
C GLY A 310 0.50 -12.77 10.81
N LEU A 311 0.67 -11.58 11.38
CA LEU A 311 1.31 -11.34 12.68
C LEU A 311 0.26 -11.16 13.77
N ASN A 312 0.40 -11.90 14.88
CA ASN A 312 -0.39 -11.73 16.09
C ASN A 312 0.45 -11.04 17.18
N ILE A 313 0.16 -9.78 17.47
CA ILE A 313 0.77 -9.03 18.56
C ILE A 313 -0.18 -9.12 19.75
N GLY A 314 -0.09 -10.24 20.50
CA GLY A 314 -1.01 -10.47 21.60
C GLY A 314 -0.95 -11.86 22.20
N LEU A 315 -1.50 -11.96 23.38
CA LEU A 315 -1.70 -13.22 24.07
C LEU A 315 -2.87 -14.01 23.45
N PRO A 316 -2.99 -15.31 23.75
CA PRO A 316 -4.18 -16.08 23.42
C PRO A 316 -5.46 -15.43 23.98
N VAL A 317 -6.52 -15.47 23.18
CA VAL A 317 -7.82 -14.86 23.55
C VAL A 317 -8.35 -15.45 24.85
N SER A 318 -8.77 -14.58 25.77
CA SER A 318 -9.40 -14.93 27.02
C SER A 318 -10.40 -13.85 27.48
N ASP A 319 -11.21 -14.17 28.47
CA ASP A 319 -12.24 -13.26 29.02
C ASP A 319 -11.72 -12.36 30.14
N VAL A 320 -10.41 -12.26 30.36
CA VAL A 320 -9.86 -11.34 31.37
C VAL A 320 -10.19 -9.89 30.99
N THR A 321 -10.58 -9.09 32.00
CA THR A 321 -11.00 -7.70 31.82
C THR A 321 -9.98 -6.67 32.30
N SER A 322 -8.81 -7.13 32.73
CA SER A 322 -7.69 -6.28 33.13
C SER A 322 -6.40 -6.73 32.46
N PRO A 323 -5.47 -5.82 32.17
CA PRO A 323 -4.21 -6.14 31.53
C PRO A 323 -3.43 -7.20 32.32
N PRO A 324 -3.10 -8.36 31.73
CA PRO A 324 -2.18 -9.31 32.35
C PRO A 324 -0.74 -8.73 32.39
N ALA A 325 0.06 -9.21 33.34
CA ALA A 325 1.42 -8.70 33.54
C ALA A 325 2.37 -9.00 32.37
N ASP A 326 2.04 -9.99 31.59
CA ASP A 326 2.77 -10.44 30.39
C ASP A 326 2.14 -9.96 29.07
N ALA A 327 1.24 -8.96 29.12
CA ALA A 327 0.68 -8.34 27.92
C ALA A 327 1.80 -7.91 26.96
N VAL A 328 1.65 -8.25 25.69
CA VAL A 328 2.66 -7.95 24.68
C VAL A 328 2.79 -6.42 24.51
N HIS A 329 4.01 -5.93 24.43
CA HIS A 329 4.25 -4.49 24.34
C HIS A 329 5.53 -4.16 23.57
N ASN A 330 5.64 -2.87 23.21
CA ASN A 330 6.83 -2.32 22.59
C ASN A 330 7.20 -3.00 21.26
N VAL A 331 6.29 -2.97 20.29
CA VAL A 331 6.46 -3.62 18.98
C VAL A 331 6.39 -2.59 17.85
N ILE A 332 7.32 -2.69 16.91
CA ILE A 332 7.38 -1.90 15.68
C ILE A 332 7.29 -2.85 14.48
N VAL A 333 6.34 -2.58 13.55
CA VAL A 333 6.20 -3.29 12.27
C VAL A 333 6.26 -2.27 11.15
N ARG A 334 7.33 -2.29 10.34
CA ARG A 334 7.57 -1.23 9.35
C ARG A 334 8.08 -1.75 8.01
N ASN A 335 7.73 -1.00 6.96
CA ASN A 335 8.29 -1.17 5.62
C ASN A 335 8.15 -2.59 5.07
N LEU A 336 7.00 -3.22 5.28
CA LEU A 336 6.72 -4.59 4.89
C LEU A 336 5.51 -4.66 3.96
N LEU A 337 5.62 -5.50 2.94
CA LEU A 337 4.49 -5.95 2.13
C LEU A 337 3.75 -7.07 2.88
N PHE A 338 2.41 -6.99 2.94
CA PHE A 338 1.56 -8.09 3.42
C PHE A 338 0.63 -8.53 2.30
N ARG A 339 0.64 -9.82 1.96
CA ARG A 339 -0.15 -10.39 0.86
C ARG A 339 -0.74 -11.74 1.22
N GLY A 340 -2.03 -11.92 0.93
CA GLY A 340 -2.71 -13.21 1.05
C GLY A 340 -2.65 -13.79 2.45
N ALA A 341 -2.74 -12.96 3.49
CA ALA A 341 -2.82 -13.45 4.87
C ALA A 341 -4.04 -14.34 5.05
N SER A 342 -3.89 -15.45 5.74
CA SER A 342 -4.95 -16.45 5.93
C SER A 342 -6.01 -16.04 6.97
N ASP A 343 -5.79 -14.94 7.66
CA ASP A 343 -6.66 -14.26 8.61
C ASP A 343 -6.34 -12.75 8.54
N ASP A 344 -6.18 -12.04 9.65
CA ASP A 344 -5.68 -10.66 9.66
C ASP A 344 -4.21 -10.60 9.17
N SER A 345 -3.82 -9.53 8.47
CA SER A 345 -2.40 -9.33 8.15
C SER A 345 -1.60 -8.94 9.40
N ILE A 346 -2.14 -8.04 10.21
CA ILE A 346 -1.59 -7.64 11.51
C ILE A 346 -2.73 -7.54 12.52
N ASN A 347 -2.68 -8.35 13.57
CA ASN A 347 -3.63 -8.34 14.68
C ASN A 347 -2.95 -7.89 15.98
N VAL A 348 -3.50 -6.87 16.66
CA VAL A 348 -3.06 -6.37 17.96
C VAL A 348 -4.17 -6.63 18.96
N GLN A 349 -3.96 -7.54 19.94
CA GLN A 349 -5.03 -7.96 20.84
C GLN A 349 -4.57 -8.24 22.27
N MET A 350 -5.54 -8.50 23.15
CA MET A 350 -5.34 -8.93 24.54
C MET A 350 -4.44 -7.99 25.33
N PHE A 351 -4.86 -6.71 25.39
CA PHE A 351 -4.21 -5.64 26.16
C PHE A 351 -2.79 -5.28 25.67
N SER A 352 -2.42 -5.69 24.46
CA SER A 352 -1.14 -5.29 23.88
C SER A 352 -1.06 -3.77 23.75
N HIS A 353 0.15 -3.23 23.92
CA HIS A 353 0.30 -1.78 23.96
C HIS A 353 1.66 -1.30 23.45
N HIS A 354 1.74 0.00 23.11
CA HIS A 354 2.93 0.59 22.53
C HIS A 354 3.35 -0.15 21.27
N VAL A 355 2.46 -0.10 20.29
CA VAL A 355 2.66 -0.72 18.98
C VAL A 355 2.67 0.36 17.90
N TRP A 356 3.68 0.33 17.03
CA TRP A 356 3.79 1.23 15.90
C TRP A 356 3.82 0.45 14.59
N ILE A 357 2.79 0.63 13.77
CA ILE A 357 2.61 -0.01 12.47
C ILE A 357 2.74 1.08 11.40
N ASP A 358 3.83 1.05 10.63
CA ASP A 358 4.24 2.22 9.88
C ASP A 358 4.88 1.89 8.52
N HIS A 359 4.51 2.64 7.49
CA HIS A 359 5.03 2.49 6.12
C HIS A 359 4.92 1.06 5.57
N ASN A 360 3.87 0.32 5.89
CA ASN A 360 3.60 -0.98 5.29
C ASN A 360 2.64 -0.83 4.10
N ASP A 361 2.64 -1.83 3.24
CA ASP A 361 1.72 -1.93 2.12
C ASP A 361 0.97 -3.26 2.24
N LEU A 362 -0.35 -3.18 2.45
CA LEU A 362 -1.19 -4.31 2.84
C LEU A 362 -2.35 -4.49 1.87
N ALA A 363 -2.51 -5.73 1.40
CA ALA A 363 -3.60 -6.13 0.52
C ALA A 363 -3.93 -7.62 0.65
N ASP A 364 -5.10 -8.02 0.15
CA ASP A 364 -5.51 -9.41 -0.01
C ASP A 364 -5.52 -10.24 1.31
N GLY A 365 -5.85 -9.64 2.45
CA GLY A 365 -6.11 -10.38 3.70
C GLY A 365 -7.39 -11.22 3.59
N TYR A 366 -7.50 -12.27 4.40
CA TYR A 366 -8.74 -13.05 4.48
C TYR A 366 -9.79 -12.34 5.36
N ASP A 367 -9.40 -11.78 6.51
CA ASP A 367 -10.26 -10.95 7.37
C ASP A 367 -9.74 -9.49 7.37
N GLY A 368 -9.10 -8.97 8.40
CA GLY A 368 -8.63 -7.60 8.47
C GLY A 368 -7.24 -7.40 7.85
N LEU A 369 -6.88 -6.14 7.52
CA LEU A 369 -5.49 -5.82 7.22
C LEU A 369 -4.74 -5.39 8.49
N ILE A 370 -5.34 -4.52 9.32
CA ILE A 370 -4.79 -4.12 10.61
C ILE A 370 -5.92 -4.03 11.64
N ASP A 371 -5.98 -4.98 12.55
CA ASP A 371 -6.98 -5.01 13.60
C ASP A 371 -6.37 -4.69 14.97
N VAL A 372 -7.06 -3.87 15.76
CA VAL A 372 -6.70 -3.56 17.15
C VAL A 372 -7.90 -3.83 18.04
N LYS A 373 -7.79 -4.76 18.98
CA LYS A 373 -8.94 -5.27 19.71
C LYS A 373 -8.60 -5.72 21.13
N ARG A 374 -9.64 -6.03 21.93
CA ARG A 374 -9.54 -6.67 23.25
C ARG A 374 -8.63 -5.93 24.22
N GLY A 375 -8.95 -4.65 24.47
CA GLY A 375 -8.28 -3.82 25.45
C GLY A 375 -6.89 -3.30 25.07
N SER A 376 -6.40 -3.56 23.86
CA SER A 376 -5.13 -3.04 23.37
C SER A 376 -5.15 -1.51 23.28
N SER A 377 -4.00 -0.85 23.48
CA SER A 377 -3.99 0.61 23.59
C SER A 377 -2.60 1.18 23.26
N TYR A 378 -2.52 2.51 23.12
CA TYR A 378 -1.27 3.20 22.77
C TYR A 378 -0.66 2.68 21.47
N VAL A 379 -1.50 2.62 20.44
CA VAL A 379 -1.13 2.16 19.10
C VAL A 379 -1.11 3.35 18.14
N THR A 380 -0.15 3.39 17.23
CA THR A 380 -0.14 4.30 16.09
C THR A 380 -0.03 3.50 14.80
N VAL A 381 -0.93 3.78 13.88
CA VAL A 381 -0.96 3.26 12.51
C VAL A 381 -0.72 4.43 11.58
N SER A 382 0.44 4.48 10.91
CA SER A 382 0.85 5.65 10.15
C SER A 382 1.52 5.31 8.83
N TRP A 383 1.32 6.14 7.83
CA TRP A 383 1.96 6.04 6.53
C TRP A 383 1.82 4.67 5.85
N ASN A 384 0.79 3.88 6.19
CA ASN A 384 0.52 2.63 5.51
C ASN A 384 -0.30 2.88 4.24
N HIS A 385 -0.08 2.06 3.23
CA HIS A 385 -0.94 1.94 2.07
C HIS A 385 -1.76 0.67 2.18
N THR A 386 -3.07 0.79 2.27
CA THR A 386 -4.01 -0.34 2.32
C THR A 386 -4.91 -0.28 1.10
N HIS A 387 -5.02 -1.41 0.39
CA HIS A 387 -5.72 -1.44 -0.88
C HIS A 387 -6.27 -2.82 -1.23
N ASP A 388 -7.17 -2.87 -2.21
CA ASP A 388 -7.71 -4.09 -2.79
C ASP A 388 -8.25 -5.07 -1.73
N HIS A 389 -8.95 -4.54 -0.71
CA HIS A 389 -9.48 -5.35 0.39
C HIS A 389 -10.74 -4.71 1.02
N THR A 390 -11.74 -5.53 1.40
CA THR A 390 -13.04 -5.05 1.87
C THR A 390 -13.13 -4.82 3.39
N LYS A 391 -12.32 -5.49 4.20
CA LYS A 391 -12.35 -5.43 5.67
C LYS A 391 -11.04 -4.83 6.20
N ASN A 392 -10.85 -3.51 6.09
CA ASN A 392 -9.54 -2.90 6.24
C ASN A 392 -9.01 -2.91 7.70
N MET A 393 -9.54 -2.03 8.57
CA MET A 393 -9.02 -1.84 9.94
C MET A 393 -10.16 -1.85 10.96
N LEU A 394 -10.18 -2.85 11.84
CA LEU A 394 -11.12 -2.93 12.95
C LEU A 394 -10.48 -2.42 14.23
N LEU A 395 -11.16 -1.52 14.94
CA LEU A 395 -10.83 -1.12 16.30
C LEU A 395 -11.97 -1.48 17.25
N GLY A 396 -11.71 -2.47 18.14
CA GLY A 396 -12.72 -3.05 19.01
C GLY A 396 -13.44 -4.25 18.39
N HIS A 397 -13.38 -5.39 19.09
CA HIS A 397 -13.74 -6.73 18.57
C HIS A 397 -15.22 -6.84 18.15
N ASP A 398 -16.14 -6.60 19.07
CA ASP A 398 -17.58 -6.61 18.81
C ASP A 398 -18.33 -5.70 19.82
N ASP A 399 -19.63 -5.50 19.61
CA ASP A 399 -20.45 -4.61 20.42
C ASP A 399 -20.64 -5.10 21.87
N GLY A 400 -20.37 -6.36 22.16
CA GLY A 400 -20.45 -6.97 23.51
C GLY A 400 -19.14 -6.88 24.29
N ASN A 401 -18.03 -6.45 23.69
CA ASN A 401 -16.68 -6.52 24.30
C ASN A 401 -16.34 -5.33 25.22
N GLY A 402 -17.33 -4.54 25.63
CA GLY A 402 -17.11 -3.34 26.44
C GLY A 402 -16.36 -3.56 27.75
N ALA A 403 -16.46 -4.75 28.36
CA ALA A 403 -15.73 -5.07 29.59
C ALA A 403 -14.21 -5.04 29.41
N GLN A 404 -13.71 -5.42 28.23
CA GLN A 404 -12.29 -5.34 27.90
C GLN A 404 -11.91 -3.97 27.30
N ASP A 405 -12.81 -3.33 26.54
CA ASP A 405 -12.45 -2.24 25.64
C ASP A 405 -12.69 -0.84 26.22
N VAL A 406 -13.72 -0.65 27.06
CA VAL A 406 -14.06 0.67 27.63
C VAL A 406 -12.89 1.25 28.43
N GLY A 407 -12.54 2.52 28.11
CA GLY A 407 -11.40 3.23 28.72
C GLY A 407 -10.02 2.88 28.13
N ARG A 408 -10.00 1.99 27.16
CA ARG A 408 -8.80 1.54 26.41
C ARG A 408 -8.93 1.89 24.94
N LEU A 409 -8.26 1.18 24.06
CA LEU A 409 -8.30 1.34 22.60
C LEU A 409 -7.92 2.77 22.16
N LYS A 410 -6.88 3.34 22.78
CA LYS A 410 -6.31 4.63 22.37
C LYS A 410 -5.42 4.41 21.15
N VAL A 411 -5.91 4.83 19.99
CA VAL A 411 -5.24 4.60 18.71
C VAL A 411 -5.18 5.88 17.89
N THR A 412 -4.06 6.10 17.26
CA THR A 412 -3.84 7.16 16.26
C THR A 412 -3.71 6.55 14.87
N TYR A 413 -4.45 7.08 13.92
CA TYR A 413 -4.35 6.78 12.49
C TYR A 413 -3.96 8.06 11.76
N HIS A 414 -2.77 8.12 11.15
CA HIS A 414 -2.37 9.32 10.40
C HIS A 414 -1.55 9.01 9.15
N HIS A 415 -1.71 9.83 8.14
CA HIS A 415 -1.03 9.74 6.86
C HIS A 415 -1.15 8.37 6.19
N ASN A 416 -2.19 7.60 6.49
CA ASN A 416 -2.47 6.36 5.79
C ASN A 416 -3.21 6.64 4.48
N TRP A 417 -2.95 5.82 3.49
CA TRP A 417 -3.66 5.79 2.24
C TRP A 417 -4.67 4.65 2.25
N PHE A 418 -5.96 4.99 2.32
CA PHE A 418 -7.08 4.05 2.23
C PHE A 418 -7.57 4.02 0.78
N ASP A 419 -6.99 3.14 -0.04
CA ASP A 419 -7.20 3.07 -1.48
C ASP A 419 -8.19 1.95 -1.83
N ARG A 420 -9.39 2.30 -2.28
CA ARG A 420 -10.43 1.34 -2.67
C ARG A 420 -10.74 0.28 -1.61
N THR A 421 -10.73 0.66 -0.36
CA THR A 421 -11.14 -0.19 0.77
C THR A 421 -12.53 0.24 1.21
N PRO A 422 -13.61 -0.50 0.85
CA PRO A 422 -14.98 -0.03 1.01
C PRO A 422 -15.36 0.35 2.45
N GLN A 423 -14.88 -0.37 3.46
CA GLN A 423 -15.27 -0.15 4.84
C GLN A 423 -14.13 -0.42 5.84
N ARG A 424 -14.35 -0.06 7.10
CA ARG A 424 -13.41 -0.20 8.21
C ARG A 424 -12.14 0.63 8.02
N ASN A 425 -12.29 1.96 7.84
CA ASN A 425 -11.16 2.86 7.52
C ASN A 425 -10.91 3.99 8.57
N PRO A 426 -10.89 3.72 9.90
CA PRO A 426 -11.21 2.51 10.63
C PRO A 426 -12.69 2.37 11.04
N ARG A 427 -13.14 1.15 11.41
CA ARG A 427 -14.38 0.93 12.15
C ARG A 427 -14.08 0.82 13.64
N VAL A 428 -14.58 1.76 14.43
CA VAL A 428 -14.22 1.98 15.83
C VAL A 428 -15.36 1.63 16.78
N ARG A 429 -15.07 0.84 17.82
CA ARG A 429 -15.92 0.59 18.98
C ARG A 429 -15.21 0.95 20.28
N PHE A 430 -15.88 1.57 21.22
CA PHE A 430 -15.44 1.87 22.60
C PHE A 430 -14.19 2.75 22.74
N GLY A 431 -13.28 2.79 21.78
CA GLY A 431 -12.04 3.57 21.87
C GLY A 431 -12.31 5.07 22.05
N GLU A 432 -11.63 5.69 23.03
CA GLU A 432 -11.70 7.15 23.26
C GLU A 432 -10.44 7.64 23.99
N PRO A 433 -9.80 8.72 23.49
CA PRO A 433 -9.98 9.24 22.15
C PRO A 433 -9.33 8.34 21.10
N VAL A 434 -9.96 8.25 19.95
CA VAL A 434 -9.33 7.74 18.73
C VAL A 434 -9.04 8.92 17.82
N HIS A 435 -7.80 9.06 17.37
CA HIS A 435 -7.37 10.19 16.58
C HIS A 435 -7.11 9.78 15.13
N VAL A 436 -7.83 10.37 14.19
CA VAL A 436 -7.76 10.08 12.76
C VAL A 436 -7.45 11.37 12.03
N PHE A 437 -6.19 11.57 11.60
CA PHE A 437 -5.80 12.85 11.01
C PHE A 437 -4.84 12.71 9.83
N ASN A 438 -4.93 13.63 8.89
CA ASN A 438 -4.11 13.71 7.70
C ASN A 438 -4.04 12.40 6.88
N ASN A 439 -5.10 11.60 6.87
CA ASN A 439 -5.20 10.43 6.01
C ASN A 439 -5.81 10.80 4.65
N TYR A 440 -5.46 10.03 3.63
CA TYR A 440 -6.07 10.09 2.31
C TYR A 440 -7.00 8.91 2.08
N TYR A 441 -8.24 9.19 1.76
CA TYR A 441 -9.30 8.24 1.46
C TYR A 441 -9.70 8.40 0.00
N VAL A 442 -9.76 7.30 -0.73
CA VAL A 442 -10.17 7.31 -2.14
C VAL A 442 -10.98 6.07 -2.50
N TYR A 443 -12.14 6.30 -3.15
CA TYR A 443 -13.05 5.23 -3.58
C TYR A 443 -13.46 4.26 -2.44
N ASN A 444 -13.75 4.79 -1.26
CA ASN A 444 -14.32 4.00 -0.17
C ASN A 444 -15.85 4.00 -0.30
N THR A 445 -16.38 2.98 -0.97
CA THR A 445 -17.77 2.92 -1.46
C THR A 445 -18.81 2.57 -0.40
N ASP A 446 -18.45 2.50 0.87
CA ASP A 446 -19.36 2.28 2.00
C ASP A 446 -19.08 3.35 3.05
N VAL A 447 -18.06 3.19 3.90
CA VAL A 447 -17.76 4.15 4.96
C VAL A 447 -16.26 4.39 5.11
N GLY A 448 -15.86 5.65 5.25
CA GLY A 448 -14.53 6.04 5.69
C GLY A 448 -14.34 5.69 7.17
N VAL A 449 -14.52 6.66 8.05
CA VAL A 449 -14.42 6.48 9.51
C VAL A 449 -15.78 6.18 10.11
N ALA A 450 -15.96 4.98 10.69
CA ALA A 450 -17.16 4.62 11.44
C ALA A 450 -16.87 4.62 12.93
N CYS A 451 -17.56 5.46 13.71
CA CYS A 451 -17.39 5.61 15.15
C CYS A 451 -18.63 5.12 15.88
N GLN A 452 -18.58 3.93 16.49
CA GLN A 452 -19.75 3.18 17.00
C GLN A 452 -19.61 2.76 18.46
N ALA A 453 -20.63 2.12 19.02
CA ALA A 453 -20.61 1.49 20.33
C ALA A 453 -19.95 2.37 21.40
N ASN A 454 -20.43 3.61 21.54
CA ASN A 454 -19.93 4.60 22.49
C ASN A 454 -18.45 5.04 22.31
N ALA A 455 -17.85 4.77 21.16
CA ALA A 455 -16.51 5.28 20.84
C ALA A 455 -16.50 6.82 20.76
N GLY A 456 -15.31 7.41 20.89
CA GLY A 456 -15.07 8.84 20.73
C GLY A 456 -13.93 9.10 19.73
N CYS A 457 -14.24 9.60 18.53
CA CYS A 457 -13.27 9.86 17.46
C CYS A 457 -13.08 11.36 17.21
N VAL A 458 -11.83 11.79 17.09
CA VAL A 458 -11.46 13.10 16.51
C VAL A 458 -10.92 12.85 15.11
N VAL A 459 -11.62 13.38 14.09
CA VAL A 459 -11.34 13.18 12.67
C VAL A 459 -11.02 14.54 12.07
N GLU A 460 -9.74 14.82 11.77
CA GLU A 460 -9.32 16.15 11.37
C GLU A 460 -8.21 16.16 10.31
N GLY A 461 -8.25 17.16 9.44
CA GLY A 461 -7.23 17.36 8.43
C GLY A 461 -7.14 16.26 7.37
N ASN A 462 -8.13 15.39 7.23
CA ASN A 462 -8.13 14.32 6.24
C ASN A 462 -8.62 14.80 4.88
N TYR A 463 -8.26 14.06 3.84
CA TYR A 463 -8.71 14.28 2.47
C TYR A 463 -9.55 13.09 1.99
N PHE A 464 -10.83 13.33 1.71
CA PHE A 464 -11.79 12.32 1.24
C PHE A 464 -12.15 12.58 -0.22
N GLU A 465 -11.89 11.60 -1.09
CA GLU A 465 -12.16 11.65 -2.53
C GLU A 465 -13.05 10.46 -2.91
N ARG A 466 -14.28 10.71 -3.35
CA ARG A 466 -15.26 9.67 -3.71
C ARG A 466 -15.51 8.68 -2.59
N VAL A 467 -15.81 9.18 -1.40
CA VAL A 467 -16.15 8.38 -0.22
C VAL A 467 -17.62 8.56 0.11
N GLU A 468 -18.41 7.49 0.11
CA GLU A 468 -19.87 7.56 0.25
C GLU A 468 -20.27 8.11 1.60
N GLU A 469 -19.86 7.51 2.71
CA GLU A 469 -20.01 8.03 4.07
C GLU A 469 -18.62 8.37 4.67
N PRO A 470 -18.07 9.57 4.49
CA PRO A 470 -16.69 9.84 4.89
C PRO A 470 -16.43 9.72 6.38
N VAL A 471 -17.38 10.17 7.21
CA VAL A 471 -17.34 10.03 8.67
C VAL A 471 -18.76 9.79 9.19
N SER A 472 -18.97 8.72 9.94
CA SER A 472 -20.27 8.41 10.51
C SER A 472 -20.18 7.92 11.95
N ASN A 473 -21.01 8.44 12.83
CA ASN A 473 -21.20 7.91 14.19
C ASN A 473 -22.51 7.12 14.34
N SER A 474 -23.24 6.88 13.26
CA SER A 474 -24.50 6.14 13.20
C SER A 474 -24.49 4.97 12.17
N TYR A 475 -23.36 4.69 11.53
CA TYR A 475 -23.20 3.76 10.40
C TYR A 475 -23.85 2.38 10.64
N ALA A 476 -23.57 1.71 11.74
CA ALA A 476 -24.20 0.43 12.07
C ALA A 476 -24.05 0.11 13.57
N GLY A 477 -25.11 -0.38 14.21
CA GLY A 477 -25.13 -0.70 15.63
C GLY A 477 -25.33 0.52 16.54
N PRO A 478 -25.03 0.41 17.84
CA PRO A 478 -25.13 1.52 18.78
C PRO A 478 -24.19 2.66 18.38
N GLY A 479 -24.69 3.89 18.38
CA GLY A 479 -23.93 5.07 17.98
C GLY A 479 -22.72 5.37 18.87
N GLY A 480 -21.75 6.07 18.30
CA GLY A 480 -20.61 6.67 18.99
C GLY A 480 -20.72 8.19 19.04
N ARG A 481 -19.58 8.82 19.29
CA ARG A 481 -19.43 10.30 19.30
C ARG A 481 -18.23 10.65 18.41
N CYS A 482 -18.34 11.72 17.65
CA CYS A 482 -17.20 12.19 16.88
C CYS A 482 -17.16 13.71 16.77
N VAL A 483 -15.97 14.22 16.52
CA VAL A 483 -15.68 15.60 16.15
C VAL A 483 -14.99 15.54 14.79
N ALA A 484 -15.63 16.06 13.74
CA ALA A 484 -15.05 16.18 12.40
C ALA A 484 -14.74 17.65 12.14
N ARG A 485 -13.47 17.97 11.83
CA ARG A 485 -13.04 19.34 11.59
C ARG A 485 -11.89 19.43 10.59
N ASN A 486 -11.83 20.51 9.84
CA ASN A 486 -10.74 20.80 8.90
C ASN A 486 -10.45 19.66 7.89
N ASN A 487 -11.48 18.91 7.50
CA ASN A 487 -11.37 17.87 6.47
C ASN A 487 -11.76 18.42 5.10
N VAL A 488 -11.22 17.84 4.03
CA VAL A 488 -11.58 18.15 2.64
C VAL A 488 -12.41 17.00 2.08
N PHE A 489 -13.51 17.33 1.42
CA PHE A 489 -14.42 16.38 0.76
C PHE A 489 -14.58 16.78 -0.70
N VAL A 490 -14.20 15.91 -1.63
CA VAL A 490 -14.21 16.20 -3.06
C VAL A 490 -14.81 15.04 -3.85
N ASP A 491 -15.11 15.30 -5.12
CA ASP A 491 -15.52 14.31 -6.12
C ASP A 491 -16.65 13.39 -5.62
N GLU A 492 -17.81 14.02 -5.29
CA GLU A 492 -19.02 13.34 -4.84
C GLU A 492 -18.92 12.64 -3.47
N SER A 493 -17.87 12.93 -2.68
CA SER A 493 -17.84 12.48 -1.29
C SER A 493 -19.05 13.03 -0.52
N GLY A 494 -19.63 12.18 0.35
CA GLY A 494 -20.75 12.56 1.20
C GLY A 494 -20.38 13.60 2.27
N ALA A 495 -21.38 14.01 3.05
CA ALA A 495 -21.17 14.86 4.19
C ALA A 495 -20.91 14.04 5.46
N PRO A 496 -20.09 14.53 6.42
CA PRO A 496 -19.89 13.81 7.67
C PRO A 496 -21.17 13.80 8.51
N ASP A 497 -21.61 12.60 8.93
CA ASP A 497 -22.61 12.41 9.98
C ASP A 497 -21.87 12.23 11.32
N CYS A 498 -21.63 13.35 12.02
CA CYS A 498 -20.70 13.41 13.14
C CYS A 498 -21.22 14.35 14.21
N SER A 499 -21.38 13.85 15.41
CA SER A 499 -21.89 14.61 16.55
C SER A 499 -21.35 14.10 17.90
N GLY A 500 -21.46 14.93 18.92
CA GLY A 500 -21.08 14.63 20.29
C GLY A 500 -19.78 15.33 20.72
N THR A 501 -19.37 15.06 21.97
CA THR A 501 -18.14 15.58 22.56
C THR A 501 -17.17 14.43 22.78
N VAL A 502 -15.91 14.63 22.42
CA VAL A 502 -14.83 13.65 22.49
C VAL A 502 -13.66 14.26 23.24
N GLN A 503 -12.92 13.44 23.97
CA GLN A 503 -11.68 13.85 24.62
C GLN A 503 -10.63 14.23 23.58
N GLU A 504 -9.98 15.38 23.74
CA GLU A 504 -8.98 15.87 22.79
C GLU A 504 -7.67 15.07 22.86
N PRO A 505 -7.14 14.56 21.72
CA PRO A 505 -5.88 13.83 21.67
C PRO A 505 -4.69 14.65 22.17
N GLY A 506 -4.72 15.98 21.98
CA GLY A 506 -3.70 16.92 22.45
C GLY A 506 -3.46 16.91 23.97
N THR A 507 -4.33 16.28 24.75
CA THR A 507 -4.11 16.07 26.20
C THR A 507 -3.13 14.93 26.48
N TYR A 508 -2.82 14.09 25.48
CA TYR A 508 -1.93 12.94 25.61
C TYR A 508 -0.57 13.16 24.93
N TYR A 509 -0.56 13.78 23.74
CA TYR A 509 0.65 14.03 22.99
C TYR A 509 0.52 15.29 22.12
N ALA A 510 1.65 15.92 21.84
CA ALA A 510 1.71 17.06 20.90
C ALA A 510 1.67 16.54 19.45
N TYR A 511 0.94 17.24 18.59
CA TYR A 511 0.87 16.95 17.16
C TYR A 511 0.62 18.23 16.35
N THR A 512 0.84 18.14 15.06
CA THR A 512 0.49 19.19 14.09
C THR A 512 -0.37 18.56 13.01
N VAL A 513 -1.43 19.26 12.62
CA VAL A 513 -2.28 18.86 11.50
C VAL A 513 -1.79 19.62 10.26
N ASP A 514 -1.47 18.90 9.20
CA ASP A 514 -1.08 19.48 7.92
C ASP A 514 -2.27 20.17 7.24
N ASP A 515 -2.00 21.04 6.28
CA ASP A 515 -3.05 21.58 5.41
C ASP A 515 -3.74 20.42 4.67
N PRO A 516 -5.04 20.18 4.88
CA PRO A 516 -5.73 19.04 4.30
C PRO A 516 -5.67 19.02 2.77
N ASN A 517 -5.52 20.16 2.10
CA ASN A 517 -5.36 20.22 0.65
C ASN A 517 -4.00 19.65 0.17
N SER A 518 -3.00 19.58 1.04
CA SER A 518 -1.69 18.99 0.74
C SER A 518 -1.63 17.48 1.03
N VAL A 519 -2.56 16.97 1.83
CA VAL A 519 -2.53 15.59 2.37
C VAL A 519 -2.53 14.53 1.27
N ARG A 520 -3.39 14.68 0.24
CA ARG A 520 -3.41 13.74 -0.89
C ARG A 520 -2.02 13.55 -1.50
N ALA A 521 -1.35 14.63 -1.84
CA ALA A 521 -0.03 14.57 -2.47
C ALA A 521 1.04 14.02 -1.53
N ALA A 522 1.02 14.45 -0.26
CA ALA A 522 1.97 14.00 0.76
C ALA A 522 1.84 12.49 1.04
N VAL A 523 0.60 12.01 1.22
CA VAL A 523 0.32 10.60 1.52
C VAL A 523 0.65 9.69 0.34
N MET A 524 0.27 10.06 -0.89
CA MET A 524 0.64 9.31 -2.09
C MET A 524 2.16 9.23 -2.31
N ALA A 525 2.90 10.25 -1.92
CA ALA A 525 4.36 10.27 -2.05
C ALA A 525 5.07 9.51 -0.92
N GLY A 526 4.50 9.52 0.30
CA GLY A 526 5.17 9.06 1.52
C GLY A 526 4.70 7.73 2.07
N SER A 527 3.46 7.28 1.79
CA SER A 527 2.94 6.04 2.35
C SER A 527 3.46 4.77 1.65
N GLY A 528 3.34 3.63 2.35
CA GLY A 528 3.77 2.33 1.85
C GLY A 528 5.27 2.08 1.98
N VAL A 529 5.71 0.97 1.39
CA VAL A 529 7.09 0.49 1.50
C VAL A 529 8.10 1.33 0.70
N GLY A 530 9.37 1.27 1.11
CA GLY A 530 10.49 1.95 0.43
C GLY A 530 10.57 3.45 0.72
N ARG A 531 9.83 3.95 1.70
CA ARG A 531 9.75 5.38 2.06
C ARG A 531 10.43 5.73 3.38
N ILE A 532 10.82 4.75 4.19
CA ILE A 532 11.57 4.99 5.42
C ILE A 532 13.04 5.34 5.11
N GLY A 533 13.53 6.47 5.60
CA GLY A 533 14.94 6.87 5.44
C GLY A 533 15.28 7.54 4.10
N SER A 534 14.29 8.03 3.36
CA SER A 534 14.49 8.89 2.17
C SER A 534 14.67 10.36 2.56
#